data_729cc5da6d28a02b6170fe08119acb45
#
_entry.id   729cc5da6d28a02b6170fe08119acb45
#
_cell.length_a   1.000
_cell.length_b   1.000
_cell.length_c   1.000
_cell.angle_alpha   90.00
_cell.angle_beta   90.00
_cell.angle_gamma   90.00
#
_symmetry.space_group_name_H-M   'P 1'
#
loop_
_entity.id
_entity.type
_entity.pdbx_description
1 polymer ?
#
loop_
_entity_poly.entity_id
_entity_poly.type
_entity_poly.pdbx_seq_one_letter_code
_entity_poly.pdbx_strand_id
1 'polypeptide(L)'
;MFTGIVEELGEVVSVEHLDGAARITVRGPQVTADARPGDSIAVNGTCLTVTGLSGDRFSADVMAETLHRTGLGDLAPGSPVNLERSLRVGDRLGGHLVQGHVDGVGTVASRVTGERWDVVRITVPAGLARYLVEKGSVAVDGVSLTVSALGGQREQPWFEVSLIPATLAATTLGRVQPGAGVNLEADVIGKYVERMLHGQAAAVRS
;
A
#
# COMPACT_ATOMS: atom_id res chain seq x y z
N MET A 1 8.73 -8.87 2.04
CA MET A 1 8.90 -8.22 0.72
C MET A 1 7.79 -8.68 -0.20
N PHE A 2 7.27 -7.76 -1.01
CA PHE A 2 6.15 -7.93 -1.92
C PHE A 2 6.50 -7.34 -3.29
N THR A 3 5.62 -7.48 -4.25
CA THR A 3 5.80 -6.98 -5.62
C THR A 3 4.88 -5.81 -5.94
N GLY A 4 3.82 -5.64 -5.16
CA GLY A 4 2.73 -4.73 -5.46
C GLY A 4 1.77 -5.27 -6.53
N ILE A 5 1.79 -6.56 -6.77
CA ILE A 5 0.82 -7.25 -7.61
C ILE A 5 -0.18 -7.94 -6.70
N VAL A 6 -1.36 -7.32 -6.56
CA VAL A 6 -2.45 -7.85 -5.73
C VAL A 6 -2.89 -9.21 -6.26
N GLU A 7 -2.91 -10.21 -5.38
CA GLU A 7 -3.34 -11.57 -5.72
C GLU A 7 -4.85 -11.76 -5.53
N GLU A 8 -5.42 -11.05 -4.57
CA GLU A 8 -6.81 -11.26 -4.16
C GLU A 8 -7.41 -9.99 -3.56
N LEU A 9 -8.69 -9.77 -3.84
CA LEU A 9 -9.52 -8.82 -3.14
C LEU A 9 -10.22 -9.54 -1.96
N GLY A 10 -9.65 -9.37 -0.77
CA GLY A 10 -10.19 -9.95 0.46
C GLY A 10 -11.23 -9.05 1.15
N GLU A 11 -11.70 -9.52 2.30
CA GLU A 11 -12.71 -8.83 3.12
C GLU A 11 -12.33 -8.90 4.60
N VAL A 12 -12.43 -7.79 5.31
CA VAL A 12 -12.30 -7.76 6.77
C VAL A 12 -13.50 -8.44 7.41
N VAL A 13 -13.25 -9.47 8.21
CA VAL A 13 -14.30 -10.22 8.93
C VAL A 13 -14.57 -9.60 10.30
N SER A 14 -13.50 -9.21 11.01
CA SER A 14 -13.60 -8.59 12.33
C SER A 14 -12.40 -7.70 12.62
N VAL A 15 -12.64 -6.69 13.44
CA VAL A 15 -11.60 -5.85 14.07
C VAL A 15 -11.87 -5.89 15.58
N GLU A 16 -10.95 -6.47 16.34
CA GLU A 16 -11.00 -6.54 17.80
C GLU A 16 -9.98 -5.53 18.36
N HIS A 17 -10.46 -4.52 19.07
CA HIS A 17 -9.59 -3.54 19.72
C HIS A 17 -9.00 -4.13 20.99
N LEU A 18 -7.68 -4.06 21.10
CA LEU A 18 -6.88 -4.49 22.23
C LEU A 18 -6.21 -3.28 22.88
N ASP A 19 -5.62 -3.47 24.05
CA ASP A 19 -4.84 -2.37 24.68
C ASP A 19 -3.57 -2.09 23.86
N GLY A 20 -3.52 -0.90 23.25
CA GLY A 20 -2.42 -0.46 22.36
C GLY A 20 -2.30 -1.21 21.04
N ALA A 21 -3.30 -1.98 20.61
CA ALA A 21 -3.29 -2.76 19.38
C ALA A 21 -4.69 -3.05 18.85
N ALA A 22 -4.78 -3.71 17.68
CA ALA A 22 -6.00 -4.37 17.23
C ALA A 22 -5.66 -5.73 16.62
N ARG A 23 -6.57 -6.68 16.73
CA ARG A 23 -6.54 -7.92 15.96
C ARG A 23 -7.49 -7.79 14.79
N ILE A 24 -6.96 -7.91 13.58
CA ILE A 24 -7.76 -7.91 12.36
C ILE A 24 -7.85 -9.34 11.84
N THR A 25 -9.08 -9.80 11.55
CA THR A 25 -9.32 -11.08 10.87
C THR A 25 -9.81 -10.77 9.46
N VAL A 26 -9.13 -11.33 8.47
CA VAL A 26 -9.39 -11.10 7.04
C VAL A 26 -9.69 -12.43 6.37
N ARG A 27 -10.71 -12.44 5.52
CA ARG A 27 -11.02 -13.53 4.60
C ARG A 27 -10.27 -13.32 3.30
N GLY A 28 -9.51 -14.35 2.88
CA GLY A 28 -8.72 -14.36 1.66
C GLY A 28 -8.35 -15.79 1.28
N PRO A 29 -9.25 -16.54 0.61
CA PRO A 29 -9.04 -17.95 0.28
C PRO A 29 -7.78 -18.23 -0.54
N GLN A 30 -7.35 -17.30 -1.40
CA GLN A 30 -6.15 -17.49 -2.21
C GLN A 30 -4.88 -17.31 -1.36
N VAL A 31 -4.80 -16.23 -0.58
CA VAL A 31 -3.60 -15.96 0.22
C VAL A 31 -3.46 -16.88 1.42
N THR A 32 -4.55 -17.52 1.89
CA THR A 32 -4.52 -18.47 2.99
C THR A 32 -4.26 -19.91 2.55
N ALA A 33 -4.32 -20.21 1.25
CA ALA A 33 -4.23 -21.59 0.72
C ALA A 33 -2.96 -22.34 1.15
N ASP A 34 -1.84 -21.63 1.33
CA ASP A 34 -0.56 -22.20 1.75
C ASP A 34 0.13 -21.40 2.87
N ALA A 35 -0.54 -20.38 3.42
CA ALA A 35 -0.02 -19.55 4.50
C ALA A 35 0.13 -20.35 5.81
N ARG A 36 1.07 -19.91 6.64
CA ARG A 36 1.34 -20.47 7.97
C ARG A 36 1.45 -19.35 8.99
N PRO A 37 1.21 -19.62 10.29
CA PRO A 37 1.54 -18.66 11.33
C PRO A 37 3.02 -18.24 11.23
N GLY A 38 3.27 -16.92 11.27
CA GLY A 38 4.58 -16.32 11.08
C GLY A 38 4.85 -15.82 9.66
N ASP A 39 4.05 -16.22 8.66
CA ASP A 39 4.17 -15.68 7.30
C ASP A 39 3.70 -14.23 7.26
N SER A 40 4.16 -13.48 6.25
CA SER A 40 3.75 -12.11 6.00
C SER A 40 2.74 -12.05 4.85
N ILE A 41 1.63 -11.34 5.08
CA ILE A 41 0.64 -10.99 4.07
C ILE A 41 0.50 -9.46 4.08
N ALA A 42 0.55 -8.83 2.90
CA ALA A 42 0.25 -7.41 2.75
C ALA A 42 -1.27 -7.22 2.72
N VAL A 43 -1.78 -6.31 3.55
CA VAL A 43 -3.18 -5.88 3.60
C VAL A 43 -3.23 -4.40 3.26
N ASN A 44 -3.82 -4.04 2.13
CA ASN A 44 -3.75 -2.68 1.58
C ASN A 44 -2.32 -2.12 1.63
N GLY A 45 -1.33 -2.93 1.26
CA GLY A 45 0.08 -2.54 1.25
C GLY A 45 0.77 -2.52 2.62
N THR A 46 0.09 -2.88 3.70
CA THR A 46 0.71 -2.99 5.02
C THR A 46 1.11 -4.42 5.30
N CYS A 47 2.40 -4.67 5.56
CA CYS A 47 2.92 -5.98 5.92
C CYS A 47 2.42 -6.40 7.29
N LEU A 48 1.63 -7.46 7.35
CA LEU A 48 1.11 -8.03 8.59
C LEU A 48 1.60 -9.48 8.75
N THR A 49 1.95 -9.83 9.99
CA THR A 49 2.34 -11.20 10.32
C THR A 49 1.11 -12.02 10.69
N VAL A 50 0.92 -13.15 10.04
CA VAL A 50 -0.15 -14.10 10.35
C VAL A 50 0.04 -14.66 11.74
N THR A 51 -0.91 -14.41 12.65
CA THR A 51 -0.92 -14.96 14.02
C THR A 51 -1.84 -16.16 14.17
N GLY A 52 -2.83 -16.30 13.28
CA GLY A 52 -3.78 -17.41 13.28
C GLY A 52 -4.38 -17.66 11.90
N LEU A 53 -4.82 -18.90 11.68
CA LEU A 53 -5.49 -19.35 10.46
C LEU A 53 -6.73 -20.18 10.82
N SER A 54 -7.83 -19.95 10.12
CA SER A 54 -9.07 -20.71 10.27
C SER A 54 -9.83 -20.76 8.95
N GLY A 55 -9.75 -21.90 8.26
CA GLY A 55 -10.33 -22.08 6.93
C GLY A 55 -9.73 -21.10 5.93
N ASP A 56 -10.57 -20.26 5.33
CA ASP A 56 -10.19 -19.23 4.36
C ASP A 56 -9.87 -17.85 4.98
N ARG A 57 -9.55 -17.83 6.28
CA ARG A 57 -9.31 -16.62 7.07
C ARG A 57 -7.96 -16.67 7.77
N PHE A 58 -7.33 -15.49 7.86
CA PHE A 58 -6.16 -15.29 8.71
C PHE A 58 -6.41 -14.13 9.68
N SER A 59 -5.72 -14.18 10.82
CA SER A 59 -5.71 -13.09 11.79
C SER A 59 -4.30 -12.53 11.91
N ALA A 60 -4.20 -11.23 12.15
CA ALA A 60 -2.95 -10.53 12.43
C ALA A 60 -3.15 -9.50 13.52
N ASP A 61 -2.15 -9.35 14.39
CA ASP A 61 -2.14 -8.32 15.42
C ASP A 61 -1.44 -7.07 14.85
N VAL A 62 -2.10 -5.92 14.97
CA VAL A 62 -1.68 -4.64 14.41
C VAL A 62 -1.43 -3.66 15.54
N MET A 63 -0.21 -3.14 15.64
CA MET A 63 0.18 -2.16 16.67
C MET A 63 -0.50 -0.81 16.45
N ALA A 64 -0.71 -0.04 17.53
CA ALA A 64 -1.31 1.29 17.48
C ALA A 64 -0.61 2.23 16.47
N GLU A 65 0.72 2.20 16.41
CA GLU A 65 1.50 3.01 15.44
C GLU A 65 1.10 2.68 13.99
N THR A 66 0.93 1.39 13.67
CA THR A 66 0.50 0.96 12.33
C THR A 66 -0.94 1.42 12.04
N LEU A 67 -1.85 1.30 13.01
CA LEU A 67 -3.23 1.80 12.87
C LEU A 67 -3.28 3.30 12.63
N HIS A 68 -2.43 4.07 13.31
CA HIS A 68 -2.38 5.53 13.16
C HIS A 68 -1.71 6.01 11.87
N ARG A 69 -0.73 5.24 11.36
CA ARG A 69 0.04 5.61 10.17
C ARG A 69 -0.56 5.13 8.85
N THR A 70 -1.55 4.26 8.94
CA THR A 70 -2.15 3.61 7.77
C THR A 70 -3.67 3.72 7.80
N GLY A 71 -4.31 3.49 6.67
CA GLY A 71 -5.76 3.35 6.58
C GLY A 71 -6.32 2.08 7.24
N LEU A 72 -5.49 1.25 7.90
CA LEU A 72 -5.98 0.06 8.61
C LEU A 72 -6.83 0.43 9.83
N GLY A 73 -6.60 1.61 10.43
CA GLY A 73 -7.39 2.09 11.55
C GLY A 73 -8.86 2.38 11.22
N ASP A 74 -9.16 2.62 9.95
CA ASP A 74 -10.52 2.92 9.46
C ASP A 74 -11.27 1.67 8.97
N LEU A 75 -10.63 0.49 9.00
CA LEU A 75 -11.25 -0.74 8.53
C LEU A 75 -12.32 -1.23 9.52
N ALA A 76 -13.42 -1.71 8.96
CA ALA A 76 -14.54 -2.31 9.68
C ALA A 76 -14.93 -3.66 9.04
N PRO A 77 -15.68 -4.51 9.71
CA PRO A 77 -16.23 -5.72 9.10
C PRO A 77 -16.96 -5.40 7.78
N GLY A 78 -16.66 -6.16 6.72
CA GLY A 78 -17.13 -5.93 5.36
C GLY A 78 -16.25 -5.00 4.51
N SER A 79 -15.22 -4.36 5.07
CA SER A 79 -14.27 -3.56 4.29
C SER A 79 -13.51 -4.43 3.31
N PRO A 80 -13.47 -4.09 2.00
CA PRO A 80 -12.63 -4.78 1.03
C PRO A 80 -11.16 -4.38 1.24
N VAL A 81 -10.24 -5.33 1.06
CA VAL A 81 -8.80 -5.11 1.18
C VAL A 81 -8.02 -5.82 0.09
N ASN A 82 -6.98 -5.18 -0.42
CA ASN A 82 -6.01 -5.79 -1.33
C ASN A 82 -5.10 -6.73 -0.55
N LEU A 83 -4.92 -7.95 -1.03
CA LEU A 83 -4.08 -8.96 -0.41
C LEU A 83 -2.98 -9.43 -1.35
N GLU A 84 -1.77 -9.56 -0.81
CA GLU A 84 -0.62 -10.13 -1.49
C GLU A 84 0.21 -10.93 -0.47
N ARG A 85 0.60 -12.17 -0.83
CA ARG A 85 1.57 -12.95 -0.04
C ARG A 85 2.99 -12.43 -0.25
N SER A 86 3.85 -12.65 0.72
CA SER A 86 5.27 -12.34 0.58
C SER A 86 5.90 -13.13 -0.57
N LEU A 87 6.76 -12.42 -1.35
CA LEU A 87 7.50 -12.97 -2.48
C LEU A 87 8.42 -14.12 -2.04
N ARG A 88 8.37 -15.24 -2.71
CA ARG A 88 9.29 -16.36 -2.52
C ARG A 88 10.57 -16.16 -3.32
N VAL A 89 11.66 -16.75 -2.85
CA VAL A 89 12.92 -16.79 -3.63
C VAL A 89 12.68 -17.55 -4.93
N GLY A 90 12.94 -16.87 -6.05
CA GLY A 90 12.74 -17.42 -7.40
C GLY A 90 11.46 -16.97 -8.09
N ASP A 91 10.54 -16.31 -7.39
CA ASP A 91 9.35 -15.74 -8.02
C ASP A 91 9.70 -14.50 -8.87
N ARG A 92 8.79 -14.14 -9.78
CA ARG A 92 8.95 -12.95 -10.62
C ARG A 92 8.59 -11.69 -9.84
N LEU A 93 9.43 -10.68 -9.93
CA LEU A 93 9.13 -9.32 -9.47
C LEU A 93 8.31 -8.60 -10.56
N GLY A 94 6.99 -8.79 -10.55
CA GLY A 94 6.11 -8.25 -11.59
C GLY A 94 5.85 -6.74 -11.50
N GLY A 95 6.02 -6.14 -10.31
CA GLY A 95 5.89 -4.70 -10.07
C GLY A 95 7.24 -4.06 -9.71
N HIS A 96 7.41 -3.64 -8.44
CA HIS A 96 8.67 -3.10 -7.91
C HIS A 96 8.95 -3.68 -6.51
N LEU A 97 10.04 -3.26 -5.88
CA LEU A 97 10.38 -3.69 -4.52
C LEU A 97 9.45 -3.02 -3.50
N VAL A 98 8.40 -3.73 -3.07
CA VAL A 98 7.46 -3.27 -2.05
C VAL A 98 7.78 -3.96 -0.73
N GLN A 99 7.97 -3.17 0.33
CA GLN A 99 8.30 -3.70 1.65
C GLN A 99 7.07 -4.03 2.48
N GLY A 100 5.95 -3.36 2.20
CA GLY A 100 4.76 -3.35 3.04
C GLY A 100 4.90 -2.36 4.20
N HIS A 101 5.78 -1.39 4.06
CA HIS A 101 6.07 -0.36 5.05
C HIS A 101 5.51 0.98 4.58
N VAL A 102 4.23 1.18 4.86
CA VAL A 102 3.48 2.38 4.48
C VAL A 102 4.14 3.63 5.03
N ASP A 103 4.42 4.60 4.17
CA ASP A 103 5.04 5.89 4.53
C ASP A 103 4.02 6.91 5.04
N GLY A 104 2.77 6.76 4.64
CA GLY A 104 1.67 7.62 5.04
C GLY A 104 0.41 7.36 4.21
N VAL A 105 -0.64 8.12 4.54
CA VAL A 105 -1.92 8.05 3.83
C VAL A 105 -2.04 9.25 2.92
N GLY A 106 -2.31 8.99 1.64
CA GLY A 106 -2.71 9.99 0.65
C GLY A 106 -4.22 10.08 0.56
N THR A 107 -4.72 11.12 -0.11
CA THR A 107 -6.16 11.29 -0.35
C THR A 107 -6.43 11.35 -1.84
N VAL A 108 -7.39 10.59 -2.30
CA VAL A 108 -7.88 10.68 -3.68
C VAL A 108 -8.48 12.07 -3.91
N ALA A 109 -7.82 12.92 -4.67
CA ALA A 109 -8.28 14.27 -4.97
C ALA A 109 -9.31 14.29 -6.10
N SER A 110 -9.08 13.46 -7.12
CA SER A 110 -10.02 13.31 -8.24
C SER A 110 -9.85 11.97 -8.93
N ARG A 111 -10.91 11.55 -9.63
CA ARG A 111 -10.92 10.40 -10.53
C ARG A 111 -11.63 10.80 -11.82
N VAL A 112 -10.96 10.58 -12.92
CA VAL A 112 -11.51 10.82 -14.27
C VAL A 112 -11.59 9.48 -14.97
N THR A 113 -12.81 9.02 -15.21
CA THR A 113 -13.08 7.77 -15.94
C THR A 113 -12.90 8.01 -17.43
N GLY A 114 -12.03 7.23 -18.04
CA GLY A 114 -11.78 7.23 -19.48
C GLY A 114 -12.34 5.99 -20.17
N GLU A 115 -12.26 5.96 -21.49
CA GLU A 115 -12.74 4.79 -22.28
C GLU A 115 -11.88 3.53 -22.05
N ARG A 116 -10.59 3.69 -21.75
CA ARG A 116 -9.60 2.59 -21.67
C ARG A 116 -8.92 2.47 -20.31
N TRP A 117 -8.85 3.54 -19.55
CA TRP A 117 -8.26 3.60 -18.21
C TRP A 117 -8.84 4.78 -17.45
N ASP A 118 -8.81 4.70 -16.13
CA ASP A 118 -9.13 5.82 -15.26
C ASP A 118 -7.84 6.54 -14.86
N VAL A 119 -7.91 7.87 -14.76
CA VAL A 119 -6.83 8.68 -14.18
C VAL A 119 -7.24 9.06 -12.76
N VAL A 120 -6.41 8.70 -11.79
CA VAL A 120 -6.62 9.01 -10.37
C VAL A 120 -5.53 9.94 -9.90
N ARG A 121 -5.93 11.10 -9.37
CA ARG A 121 -5.02 12.06 -8.71
C ARG A 121 -5.09 11.86 -7.21
N ILE A 122 -3.93 11.77 -6.59
CA ILE A 122 -3.78 11.53 -5.15
C ILE A 122 -2.91 12.64 -4.56
N THR A 123 -3.41 13.35 -3.54
CA THR A 123 -2.61 14.26 -2.73
C THR A 123 -1.76 13.45 -1.75
N VAL A 124 -0.56 13.92 -1.48
CA VAL A 124 0.40 13.19 -0.65
C VAL A 124 0.93 14.06 0.48
N PRO A 125 1.34 13.47 1.61
CA PRO A 125 2.09 14.18 2.62
C PRO A 125 3.35 14.83 2.03
N ALA A 126 3.64 16.09 2.37
CA ALA A 126 4.76 16.85 1.79
C ALA A 126 6.11 16.13 1.93
N GLY A 127 6.32 15.39 3.03
CA GLY A 127 7.53 14.60 3.26
C GLY A 127 7.71 13.43 2.30
N LEU A 128 6.63 12.91 1.71
CA LEU A 128 6.65 11.77 0.79
C LEU A 128 6.92 12.23 -0.66
N ALA A 129 6.45 13.41 -1.03
CA ALA A 129 6.47 13.89 -2.41
C ALA A 129 7.87 13.87 -3.06
N ARG A 130 8.92 14.09 -2.27
CA ARG A 130 10.31 14.08 -2.73
C ARG A 130 10.81 12.74 -3.26
N TYR A 131 10.15 11.63 -2.90
CA TYR A 131 10.50 10.30 -3.38
C TYR A 131 9.77 9.91 -4.66
N LEU A 132 8.75 10.70 -5.06
CA LEU A 132 7.97 10.44 -6.25
C LEU A 132 8.62 11.10 -7.45
N VAL A 133 8.79 10.33 -8.53
CA VAL A 133 9.33 10.82 -9.80
C VAL A 133 8.39 10.41 -10.94
N GLU A 134 8.26 11.26 -11.95
CA GLU A 134 7.48 10.90 -13.14
C GLU A 134 8.06 9.66 -13.80
N LYS A 135 7.20 8.71 -14.16
CA LYS A 135 7.53 7.36 -14.65
C LYS A 135 8.19 6.44 -13.63
N GLY A 136 8.34 6.88 -12.38
CA GLY A 136 8.76 6.02 -11.27
C GLY A 136 7.63 5.16 -10.73
N SER A 137 7.97 4.25 -9.83
CA SER A 137 7.02 3.36 -9.15
C SER A 137 6.56 3.95 -7.82
N VAL A 138 5.31 3.65 -7.46
CA VAL A 138 4.73 3.91 -6.15
C VAL A 138 3.74 2.80 -5.83
N ALA A 139 3.66 2.36 -4.58
CA ALA A 139 2.59 1.47 -4.15
C ALA A 139 1.44 2.28 -3.54
N VAL A 140 0.22 2.04 -4.04
CA VAL A 140 -1.03 2.64 -3.56
C VAL A 140 -1.95 1.52 -3.09
N ASP A 141 -2.27 1.47 -1.80
CA ASP A 141 -2.95 0.32 -1.16
C ASP A 141 -2.33 -1.03 -1.56
N GLY A 142 -0.98 -1.06 -1.63
CA GLY A 142 -0.21 -2.23 -2.04
C GLY A 142 -0.19 -2.51 -3.54
N VAL A 143 -0.82 -1.69 -4.37
CA VAL A 143 -0.80 -1.83 -5.83
C VAL A 143 0.39 -1.09 -6.41
N SER A 144 1.28 -1.80 -7.12
CA SER A 144 2.41 -1.20 -7.84
C SER A 144 1.91 -0.42 -9.06
N LEU A 145 2.14 0.88 -9.08
CA LEU A 145 1.67 1.78 -10.13
C LEU A 145 2.80 2.68 -10.61
N THR A 146 2.67 3.11 -11.87
CA THR A 146 3.57 4.09 -12.47
C THR A 146 3.00 5.48 -12.29
N VAL A 147 3.81 6.41 -11.76
CA VAL A 147 3.47 7.83 -11.69
C VAL A 147 3.38 8.40 -13.10
N SER A 148 2.21 8.88 -13.51
CA SER A 148 1.98 9.44 -14.85
C SER A 148 2.18 10.96 -14.89
N ALA A 149 1.98 11.66 -13.79
CA ALA A 149 2.22 13.08 -13.64
C ALA A 149 2.46 13.44 -12.16
N LEU A 150 3.13 14.56 -11.95
CA LEU A 150 3.39 15.15 -10.63
C LEU A 150 3.00 16.62 -10.67
N GLY A 151 2.55 17.18 -9.54
CA GLY A 151 2.25 18.59 -9.44
C GLY A 151 1.87 19.03 -8.05
N GLY A 152 1.24 20.22 -7.98
CA GLY A 152 0.85 20.85 -6.73
C GLY A 152 1.92 21.79 -6.17
N GLN A 153 1.50 22.61 -5.21
CA GLN A 153 2.41 23.47 -4.44
C GLN A 153 3.08 22.65 -3.33
N ARG A 154 4.17 23.19 -2.76
CA ARG A 154 4.97 22.52 -1.73
C ARG A 154 4.15 21.98 -0.54
N GLU A 155 3.02 22.62 -0.24
CA GLU A 155 2.14 22.26 0.88
C GLU A 155 1.03 21.28 0.49
N GLN A 156 0.72 21.15 -0.79
CA GLN A 156 -0.28 20.22 -1.33
C GLN A 156 0.22 19.53 -2.61
N PRO A 157 1.29 18.74 -2.49
CA PRO A 157 1.78 17.96 -3.63
C PRO A 157 0.79 16.84 -3.96
N TRP A 158 0.78 16.48 -5.25
CA TRP A 158 -0.03 15.38 -5.74
C TRP A 158 0.71 14.62 -6.85
N PHE A 159 0.27 13.41 -7.09
CA PHE A 159 0.62 12.63 -8.28
C PHE A 159 -0.61 12.05 -8.94
N GLU A 160 -0.45 11.63 -10.19
CA GLU A 160 -1.45 10.87 -10.94
C GLU A 160 -0.94 9.50 -11.29
N VAL A 161 -1.89 8.55 -11.34
CA VAL A 161 -1.70 7.21 -11.86
C VAL A 161 -2.82 6.87 -12.84
N SER A 162 -2.50 6.02 -13.82
CA SER A 162 -3.49 5.52 -14.78
C SER A 162 -3.83 4.08 -14.43
N LEU A 163 -5.10 3.80 -14.15
CA LEU A 163 -5.59 2.48 -13.75
C LEU A 163 -6.24 1.78 -14.94
N ILE A 164 -5.62 0.70 -15.38
CA ILE A 164 -6.17 -0.14 -16.47
C ILE A 164 -7.35 -0.99 -15.97
N PRO A 165 -8.23 -1.50 -16.86
CA PRO A 165 -9.41 -2.28 -16.47
C PRO A 165 -9.10 -3.48 -15.57
N ALA A 166 -7.97 -4.17 -15.80
CA ALA A 166 -7.55 -5.29 -14.95
C ALA A 166 -7.28 -4.85 -13.51
N THR A 167 -6.60 -3.72 -13.30
CA THR A 167 -6.33 -3.16 -11.96
C THR A 167 -7.62 -2.72 -11.27
N LEU A 168 -8.52 -2.08 -12.02
CA LEU A 168 -9.82 -1.66 -11.50
C LEU A 168 -10.68 -2.85 -11.05
N ALA A 169 -10.63 -3.96 -11.78
CA ALA A 169 -11.40 -5.16 -11.45
C ALA A 169 -10.82 -5.94 -10.27
N ALA A 170 -9.48 -5.98 -10.14
CA ALA A 170 -8.77 -6.86 -9.21
C ALA A 170 -8.42 -6.18 -7.86
N THR A 171 -8.65 -4.87 -7.70
CA THR A 171 -8.20 -4.14 -6.51
C THR A 171 -9.26 -3.21 -5.95
N THR A 172 -9.05 -2.75 -4.70
CA THR A 172 -9.89 -1.73 -4.06
C THR A 172 -9.93 -0.43 -4.87
N LEU A 173 -8.88 -0.14 -5.65
CA LEU A 173 -8.78 1.09 -6.45
C LEU A 173 -9.89 1.24 -7.50
N GLY A 174 -10.53 0.13 -7.89
CA GLY A 174 -11.71 0.18 -8.74
C GLY A 174 -12.92 0.87 -8.11
N ARG A 175 -12.94 0.98 -6.78
CA ARG A 175 -14.08 1.50 -5.99
C ARG A 175 -13.80 2.81 -5.28
N VAL A 176 -12.52 3.25 -5.22
CA VAL A 176 -12.16 4.50 -4.52
C VAL A 176 -12.84 5.71 -5.14
N GLN A 177 -13.28 6.62 -4.27
CA GLN A 177 -13.93 7.87 -4.66
C GLN A 177 -13.07 9.06 -4.17
N PRO A 178 -13.23 10.24 -4.77
CA PRO A 178 -12.64 11.46 -4.23
C PRO A 178 -12.96 11.62 -2.73
N GLY A 179 -11.95 11.95 -1.94
CA GLY A 179 -11.98 12.01 -0.48
C GLY A 179 -11.53 10.73 0.24
N ALA A 180 -11.44 9.60 -0.46
CA ALA A 180 -10.96 8.36 0.16
C ALA A 180 -9.46 8.44 0.50
N GLY A 181 -9.09 7.90 1.68
CA GLY A 181 -7.70 7.66 2.05
C GLY A 181 -7.14 6.43 1.34
N VAL A 182 -5.86 6.47 0.98
CA VAL A 182 -5.12 5.33 0.42
C VAL A 182 -3.73 5.26 1.03
N ASN A 183 -3.28 4.07 1.36
CA ASN A 183 -1.92 3.84 1.85
C ASN A 183 -0.89 4.08 0.75
N LEU A 184 0.19 4.76 1.07
CA LEU A 184 1.25 5.07 0.14
C LEU A 184 2.58 4.52 0.65
N GLU A 185 3.30 3.80 -0.22
CA GLU A 185 4.69 3.42 -0.02
C GLU A 185 5.50 3.89 -1.23
N ALA A 186 6.50 4.76 -0.98
CA ALA A 186 7.45 5.17 -2.00
C ALA A 186 8.44 4.05 -2.30
N ASP A 187 8.94 3.99 -3.54
CA ASP A 187 10.01 3.06 -3.89
C ASP A 187 11.20 3.24 -2.95
N VAL A 188 11.60 2.17 -2.30
CA VAL A 188 12.67 2.14 -1.29
C VAL A 188 14.00 2.66 -1.82
N ILE A 189 14.25 2.54 -3.13
CA ILE A 189 15.47 3.03 -3.79
C ILE A 189 15.60 4.55 -3.60
N GLY A 190 14.50 5.30 -3.74
CA GLY A 190 14.49 6.74 -3.51
C GLY A 190 14.92 7.13 -2.09
N LYS A 191 14.48 6.37 -1.09
CA LYS A 191 14.83 6.58 0.33
C LYS A 191 16.32 6.33 0.61
N TYR A 192 16.91 5.27 0.02
CA TYR A 192 18.33 4.99 0.16
C TYR A 192 19.20 6.02 -0.56
N VAL A 193 18.80 6.44 -1.77
CA VAL A 193 19.51 7.51 -2.51
C VAL A 193 19.55 8.80 -1.70
N GLU A 194 18.40 9.23 -1.14
CA GLU A 194 18.35 10.42 -0.28
C GLU A 194 19.28 10.28 0.93
N ARG A 195 19.26 9.17 1.62
CA ARG A 195 20.10 8.92 2.81
C ARG A 195 21.58 9.02 2.49
N MET A 196 22.01 8.48 1.36
CA MET A 196 23.41 8.54 0.92
C MET A 196 23.84 9.96 0.56
N LEU A 197 23.01 10.73 -0.13
CA LEU A 197 23.30 12.12 -0.48
C LEU A 197 23.43 13.02 0.75
N HIS A 198 22.57 12.85 1.75
CA HIS A 198 22.68 13.61 3.02
C HIS A 198 23.95 13.28 3.80
N GLY A 199 24.40 12.01 3.80
CA GLY A 199 25.65 11.60 4.43
C GLY A 199 26.88 12.25 3.79
N GLN A 200 26.90 12.39 2.47
CA GLN A 200 28.00 13.06 1.74
C GLN A 200 28.02 14.57 2.00
N ALA A 201 26.89 15.24 2.06
CA ALA A 201 26.80 16.67 2.34
C ALA A 201 27.31 17.05 3.74
N ALA A 202 27.21 16.16 4.72
CA ALA A 202 27.77 16.35 6.06
C ALA A 202 29.30 16.19 6.08
N ALA A 203 29.83 15.25 5.30
CA ALA A 203 31.27 14.98 5.22
C ALA A 203 32.07 16.06 4.46
N VAL A 204 31.45 16.82 3.57
CA VAL A 204 32.10 17.93 2.82
C VAL A 204 32.15 19.23 3.65
N ARG A 205 31.41 19.32 4.76
CA ARG A 205 31.37 20.50 5.64
C ARG A 205 32.22 20.36 6.91
N SER A 206 32.84 19.22 7.11
CA SER A 206 33.78 18.91 8.20
C SER A 206 35.21 18.96 7.67
#